data_9c3609855c35d640b5410b11a377a2f4
#
_entry.id   9c3609855c35d640b5410b11a377a2f4
#
_cell.length_a   1.000
_cell.length_b   1.000
_cell.length_c   1.000
_cell.angle_alpha   90.00
_cell.angle_beta   90.00
_cell.angle_gamma   90.00
#
_symmetry.space_group_name_H-M   'P 1'
#
loop_
_entity.id
_entity.type
_entity.pdbx_description
1 polymer ?
#
loop_
_entity_poly.entity_id
_entity_poly.type
_entity_poly.pdbx_seq_one_letter_code
_entity_poly.pdbx_strand_id
1 'polypeptide(L)'
;MLSASALTTKMPRRIRPKAVLFDLLTALMDSWTLWDAVAGNLEDGRRWRAEYLKITYAEGRYRAYEILVSEAAEAVGLSPDLGDRLIERYPELAPWPEVEEVVGALQGQVPMGVVTNCSETLGRIATVRTGISFDTIVTAERAGFYKPDPRPYRLALDELHVQPQDCLFVAGSPYDLFGAAAVSLPVFWHDRIGMTMPPGAPPPLMHHDSLRPLRDLFLD
;
A
#
# COMPACT_ATOMS: atom_id res chain seq x y z
N MET A 1 -11.54 32.24 45.17
CA MET A 1 -10.35 31.46 44.78
C MET A 1 -10.85 30.16 44.16
N LEU A 2 -10.91 30.11 42.83
CA LEU A 2 -11.32 28.90 42.10
C LEU A 2 -10.04 28.18 41.63
N SER A 3 -9.87 26.98 42.10
CA SER A 3 -8.74 26.09 41.75
C SER A 3 -8.85 25.64 40.31
N ALA A 4 -7.86 25.99 39.49
CA ALA A 4 -7.72 25.48 38.14
C ALA A 4 -7.22 24.02 38.20
N SER A 5 -8.13 23.07 37.99
CA SER A 5 -7.78 21.67 37.78
C SER A 5 -7.10 21.52 36.41
N ALA A 6 -5.79 21.29 36.42
CA ALA A 6 -5.02 20.97 35.22
C ALA A 6 -5.48 19.60 34.69
N LEU A 7 -6.20 19.60 33.57
CA LEU A 7 -6.46 18.42 32.78
C LEU A 7 -5.13 17.94 32.20
N THR A 8 -4.50 16.97 32.87
CA THR A 8 -3.35 16.25 32.35
C THR A 8 -3.83 15.41 31.16
N THR A 9 -3.66 15.93 29.96
CA THR A 9 -3.90 15.18 28.72
C THR A 9 -2.90 14.02 28.71
N LYS A 10 -3.40 12.81 29.01
CA LYS A 10 -2.59 11.58 28.97
C LYS A 10 -2.12 11.42 27.52
N MET A 11 -0.81 11.60 27.28
CA MET A 11 -0.19 11.31 25.98
C MET A 11 -0.61 9.92 25.52
N PRO A 12 -1.04 9.74 24.27
CA PRO A 12 -1.38 8.42 23.76
C PRO A 12 -0.16 7.52 23.93
N ARG A 13 -0.40 6.29 24.43
CA ARG A 13 0.63 5.28 24.65
C ARG A 13 1.40 5.13 23.34
N ARG A 14 2.72 5.36 23.36
CA ARG A 14 3.58 5.22 22.18
C ARG A 14 3.33 3.83 21.62
N ILE A 15 2.69 3.76 20.43
CA ILE A 15 2.45 2.49 19.75
C ILE A 15 3.82 2.07 19.23
N ARG A 16 4.34 0.93 19.71
CA ARG A 16 5.53 0.28 19.14
C ARG A 16 5.04 -1.00 18.45
N PRO A 17 4.84 -0.96 17.13
CA PRO A 17 4.45 -2.14 16.38
C PRO A 17 5.54 -3.19 16.45
N LYS A 18 5.15 -4.47 16.50
CA LYS A 18 6.08 -5.61 16.50
C LYS A 18 6.38 -6.11 15.09
N ALA A 19 5.60 -5.68 14.10
CA ALA A 19 5.78 -5.99 12.69
C ALA A 19 5.21 -4.86 11.83
N VAL A 20 5.55 -4.85 10.55
CA VAL A 20 5.01 -3.91 9.57
C VAL A 20 4.65 -4.61 8.26
N LEU A 21 3.46 -4.31 7.76
CA LEU A 21 3.00 -4.70 6.43
C LEU A 21 2.93 -3.46 5.54
N PHE A 22 3.32 -3.61 4.29
CA PHE A 22 3.33 -2.52 3.31
C PHE A 22 2.40 -2.83 2.14
N ASP A 23 1.62 -1.85 1.69
CA ASP A 23 1.27 -1.83 0.28
C ASP A 23 2.55 -1.64 -0.54
N LEU A 24 2.61 -2.28 -1.71
CA LEU A 24 3.82 -2.25 -2.54
C LEU A 24 3.77 -1.11 -3.55
N LEU A 25 2.73 -1.14 -4.41
CA LEU A 25 2.72 -0.37 -5.65
C LEU A 25 2.47 1.13 -5.47
N THR A 26 1.94 1.54 -4.34
CA THR A 26 1.69 2.96 -4.04
C THR A 26 2.39 3.44 -2.77
N ALA A 27 2.60 2.56 -1.78
CA ALA A 27 3.32 2.94 -0.57
C ALA A 27 4.85 2.92 -0.73
N LEU A 28 5.40 1.92 -1.43
CA LEU A 28 6.84 1.77 -1.61
C LEU A 28 7.34 2.17 -3.00
N MET A 29 6.54 1.94 -4.05
CA MET A 29 6.93 2.16 -5.43
C MET A 29 6.24 3.38 -6.04
N ASP A 30 6.99 4.13 -6.85
CA ASP A 30 6.42 5.15 -7.73
C ASP A 30 5.83 4.52 -8.99
N SER A 31 4.74 3.79 -8.80
CA SER A 31 4.04 3.22 -9.95
C SER A 31 3.30 4.27 -10.79
N TRP A 32 3.04 5.44 -10.24
CA TRP A 32 2.35 6.51 -10.96
C TRP A 32 3.16 7.00 -12.15
N THR A 33 4.45 7.26 -11.96
CA THR A 33 5.36 7.69 -13.03
C THR A 33 5.43 6.67 -14.16
N LEU A 34 5.43 5.36 -13.85
CA LEU A 34 5.41 4.32 -14.88
C LEU A 34 4.11 4.34 -15.69
N TRP A 35 2.95 4.46 -15.05
CA TRP A 35 1.67 4.52 -15.72
C TRP A 35 1.56 5.76 -16.63
N ASP A 36 2.01 6.92 -16.13
CA ASP A 36 2.06 8.16 -16.90
C ASP A 36 2.95 8.03 -18.16
N ALA A 37 4.12 7.40 -18.00
CA ALA A 37 5.07 7.16 -19.10
C ALA A 37 4.54 6.16 -20.15
N VAL A 38 3.80 5.13 -19.73
CA VAL A 38 3.18 4.15 -20.65
C VAL A 38 2.01 4.77 -21.39
N ALA A 39 1.18 5.56 -20.72
CA ALA A 39 0.07 6.29 -21.34
C ALA A 39 0.55 7.42 -22.29
N GLY A 40 1.79 7.87 -22.14
CA GLY A 40 2.40 8.92 -22.96
C GLY A 40 2.18 10.34 -22.41
N ASN A 41 1.37 10.51 -21.40
CA ASN A 41 1.16 11.79 -20.70
C ASN A 41 0.56 11.59 -19.30
N LEU A 42 0.69 12.61 -18.47
CA LEU A 42 0.25 12.63 -17.08
C LEU A 42 -1.28 12.46 -16.91
N GLU A 43 -2.06 13.10 -17.77
CA GLU A 43 -3.54 13.12 -17.66
C GLU A 43 -4.11 11.74 -17.89
N ASP A 44 -3.72 11.10 -18.98
CA ASP A 44 -4.18 9.75 -19.33
C ASP A 44 -3.67 8.69 -18.36
N GLY A 45 -2.40 8.78 -17.93
CA GLY A 45 -1.84 7.88 -16.94
C GLY A 45 -2.58 7.92 -15.61
N ARG A 46 -2.91 9.12 -15.13
CA ARG A 46 -3.67 9.34 -13.90
C ARG A 46 -5.10 8.84 -14.00
N ARG A 47 -5.80 9.11 -15.11
CA ARG A 47 -7.17 8.61 -15.35
C ARG A 47 -7.19 7.08 -15.40
N TRP A 48 -6.28 6.49 -16.14
CA TRP A 48 -6.16 5.04 -16.27
C TRP A 48 -5.86 4.38 -14.93
N ARG A 49 -4.86 4.88 -14.19
CA ARG A 49 -4.51 4.37 -12.88
C ARG A 49 -5.67 4.49 -11.86
N ALA A 50 -6.38 5.61 -11.88
CA ALA A 50 -7.53 5.82 -10.99
C ALA A 50 -8.67 4.83 -11.29
N GLU A 51 -8.97 4.57 -12.57
CA GLU A 51 -9.98 3.57 -12.96
C GLU A 51 -9.54 2.15 -12.59
N TYR A 52 -8.27 1.80 -12.79
CA TYR A 52 -7.71 0.53 -12.34
C TYR A 52 -7.89 0.35 -10.83
N LEU A 53 -7.58 1.35 -10.01
CA LEU A 53 -7.80 1.28 -8.56
C LEU A 53 -9.27 1.04 -8.24
N LYS A 54 -10.17 1.75 -8.87
CA LYS A 54 -11.62 1.59 -8.68
C LYS A 54 -12.10 0.18 -9.04
N ILE A 55 -11.65 -0.35 -10.17
CA ILE A 55 -11.99 -1.72 -10.61
C ILE A 55 -11.46 -2.74 -9.59
N THR A 56 -10.19 -2.70 -9.26
CA THR A 56 -9.57 -3.69 -8.38
C THR A 56 -10.12 -3.68 -6.97
N TYR A 57 -10.45 -2.52 -6.41
CA TYR A 57 -11.07 -2.42 -5.09
C TYR A 57 -12.55 -2.86 -5.06
N ALA A 58 -13.20 -3.00 -6.22
CA ALA A 58 -14.55 -3.55 -6.36
C ALA A 58 -14.59 -5.04 -6.75
N GLU A 59 -13.47 -5.59 -7.25
CA GLU A 59 -13.42 -6.93 -7.87
C GLU A 59 -13.67 -8.06 -6.86
N GLY A 60 -13.13 -7.98 -5.67
CA GLY A 60 -13.25 -9.01 -4.65
C GLY A 60 -12.37 -10.23 -4.95
N ARG A 61 -12.87 -11.26 -5.65
CA ARG A 61 -12.07 -12.43 -6.02
C ARG A 61 -10.99 -12.08 -7.05
N TYR A 62 -9.83 -12.75 -6.94
CA TYR A 62 -8.78 -12.58 -7.92
C TYR A 62 -9.22 -12.96 -9.32
N ARG A 63 -9.01 -12.06 -10.24
CA ARG A 63 -8.97 -12.18 -11.70
C ARG A 63 -7.59 -11.69 -12.15
N ALA A 64 -7.06 -12.18 -13.25
CA ALA A 64 -5.72 -11.78 -13.67
C ALA A 64 -5.55 -10.25 -13.70
N TYR A 65 -4.51 -9.78 -13.02
CA TYR A 65 -4.18 -8.35 -12.90
C TYR A 65 -4.08 -7.68 -14.28
N GLU A 66 -3.45 -8.38 -15.22
CA GLU A 66 -3.19 -7.95 -16.58
C GLU A 66 -4.49 -7.63 -17.33
N ILE A 67 -5.54 -8.44 -17.10
CA ILE A 67 -6.87 -8.21 -17.67
C ILE A 67 -7.49 -6.93 -17.09
N LEU A 68 -7.43 -6.74 -15.78
CA LEU A 68 -8.02 -5.56 -15.12
C LEU A 68 -7.33 -4.28 -15.54
N VAL A 69 -6.02 -4.33 -15.78
CA VAL A 69 -5.24 -3.19 -16.28
C VAL A 69 -5.70 -2.79 -17.67
N SER A 70 -5.90 -3.76 -18.57
CA SER A 70 -6.39 -3.50 -19.95
C SER A 70 -7.84 -3.02 -19.96
N GLU A 71 -8.72 -3.63 -19.15
CA GLU A 71 -10.11 -3.17 -19.00
C GLU A 71 -10.20 -1.75 -18.44
N ALA A 72 -9.31 -1.37 -17.54
CA ALA A 72 -9.22 0.00 -17.03
C ALA A 72 -8.80 1.00 -18.12
N ALA A 73 -7.91 0.61 -19.04
CA ALA A 73 -7.55 1.45 -20.20
C ALA A 73 -8.76 1.68 -21.12
N GLU A 74 -9.47 0.61 -21.48
CA GLU A 74 -10.68 0.70 -22.29
C GLU A 74 -11.76 1.57 -21.64
N ALA A 75 -11.99 1.41 -20.33
CA ALA A 75 -13.00 2.15 -19.59
C ALA A 75 -12.78 3.67 -19.60
N VAL A 76 -11.53 4.12 -19.75
CA VAL A 76 -11.19 5.55 -19.89
C VAL A 76 -10.93 5.99 -21.34
N GLY A 77 -11.23 5.12 -22.32
CA GLY A 77 -11.11 5.44 -23.76
C GLY A 77 -9.67 5.37 -24.28
N LEU A 78 -8.78 4.65 -23.61
CA LEU A 78 -7.42 4.36 -24.07
C LEU A 78 -7.36 2.99 -24.75
N SER A 79 -6.27 2.73 -25.51
CA SER A 79 -6.04 1.41 -26.09
C SER A 79 -5.78 0.35 -25.01
N PRO A 80 -6.44 -0.84 -25.07
CA PRO A 80 -6.16 -1.94 -24.15
C PRO A 80 -4.72 -2.45 -24.24
N ASP A 81 -4.04 -2.28 -25.40
CA ASP A 81 -2.62 -2.63 -25.58
C ASP A 81 -1.66 -1.93 -24.60
N LEU A 82 -2.13 -0.84 -23.97
CA LEU A 82 -1.38 -0.19 -22.90
C LEU A 82 -1.19 -1.11 -21.70
N GLY A 83 -2.12 -2.05 -21.46
CA GLY A 83 -1.97 -3.09 -20.44
C GLY A 83 -0.70 -3.92 -20.67
N ASP A 84 -0.56 -4.51 -21.84
CA ASP A 84 0.62 -5.31 -22.21
C ASP A 84 1.91 -4.50 -22.13
N ARG A 85 1.89 -3.25 -22.63
CA ARG A 85 3.03 -2.33 -22.54
C ARG A 85 3.41 -1.99 -21.12
N LEU A 86 2.45 -1.86 -20.21
CA LEU A 86 2.73 -1.66 -18.78
C LEU A 86 3.43 -2.86 -18.19
N ILE A 87 2.95 -4.08 -18.49
CA ILE A 87 3.53 -5.33 -18.01
C ILE A 87 4.97 -5.49 -18.49
N GLU A 88 5.23 -5.25 -19.77
CA GLU A 88 6.60 -5.29 -20.33
C GLU A 88 7.55 -4.33 -19.65
N ARG A 89 7.07 -3.15 -19.26
CA ARG A 89 7.86 -2.11 -18.61
C ARG A 89 7.86 -2.17 -17.08
N TYR A 90 7.20 -3.17 -16.48
CA TYR A 90 7.14 -3.32 -15.03
C TYR A 90 8.52 -3.38 -14.34
N PRO A 91 9.58 -3.95 -14.96
CA PRO A 91 10.95 -3.89 -14.43
C PRO A 91 11.53 -2.46 -14.31
N GLU A 92 10.91 -1.45 -14.91
CA GLU A 92 11.31 -0.04 -14.78
C GLU A 92 10.78 0.63 -13.51
N LEU A 93 9.89 -0.03 -12.74
CA LEU A 93 9.40 0.50 -11.47
C LEU A 93 10.57 0.92 -10.58
N ALA A 94 10.43 2.10 -9.98
CA ALA A 94 11.39 2.63 -9.02
C ALA A 94 10.73 2.82 -7.65
N PRO A 95 11.43 2.55 -6.54
CA PRO A 95 10.93 2.87 -5.22
C PRO A 95 10.91 4.39 -5.01
N TRP A 96 10.08 4.86 -4.08
CA TRP A 96 10.18 6.22 -3.60
C TRP A 96 11.58 6.48 -3.02
N PRO A 97 12.13 7.70 -3.16
CA PRO A 97 13.54 7.98 -2.81
C PRO A 97 13.96 7.61 -1.38
N GLU A 98 13.01 7.67 -0.43
CA GLU A 98 13.28 7.38 0.97
C GLU A 98 13.12 5.90 1.37
N VAL A 99 12.68 5.02 0.47
CA VAL A 99 12.41 3.60 0.80
C VAL A 99 13.66 2.89 1.29
N GLU A 100 14.78 3.03 0.62
CA GLU A 100 16.05 2.41 1.04
C GLU A 100 16.48 2.91 2.42
N GLU A 101 16.43 4.23 2.65
CA GLU A 101 16.81 4.84 3.93
C GLU A 101 15.89 4.39 5.08
N VAL A 102 14.56 4.44 4.85
CA VAL A 102 13.57 4.25 5.92
C VAL A 102 13.25 2.78 6.13
N VAL A 103 12.89 2.07 5.06
CA VAL A 103 12.46 0.67 5.16
C VAL A 103 13.66 -0.25 5.32
N GLY A 104 14.79 0.07 4.66
CA GLY A 104 16.05 -0.65 4.85
C GLY A 104 16.54 -0.61 6.29
N ALA A 105 16.34 0.50 7.01
CA ALA A 105 16.70 0.59 8.44
C ALA A 105 15.83 -0.30 9.35
N LEU A 106 14.68 -0.79 8.89
CA LEU A 106 13.81 -1.70 9.65
C LEU A 106 14.20 -3.17 9.47
N GLN A 107 15.02 -3.49 8.44
CA GLN A 107 15.45 -4.87 8.19
C GLN A 107 16.19 -5.46 9.40
N GLY A 108 15.75 -6.65 9.81
CA GLY A 108 16.31 -7.32 10.98
C GLY A 108 15.93 -6.72 12.34
N GLN A 109 15.18 -5.60 12.35
CA GLN A 109 14.66 -5.00 13.59
C GLN A 109 13.25 -5.52 13.90
N VAL A 110 12.41 -5.64 12.88
CA VAL A 110 11.04 -6.16 12.99
C VAL A 110 10.70 -7.00 11.75
N PRO A 111 9.82 -8.00 11.89
CA PRO A 111 9.25 -8.70 10.73
C PRO A 111 8.55 -7.74 9.77
N MET A 112 8.79 -7.92 8.48
CA MET A 112 8.24 -7.08 7.42
C MET A 112 7.54 -7.91 6.36
N GLY A 113 6.39 -7.45 5.88
CA GLY A 113 5.68 -8.10 4.80
C GLY A 113 5.06 -7.13 3.81
N VAL A 114 4.64 -7.66 2.68
CA VAL A 114 3.95 -6.93 1.61
C VAL A 114 2.56 -7.51 1.41
N VAL A 115 1.56 -6.64 1.23
CA VAL A 115 0.19 -7.01 0.81
C VAL A 115 -0.19 -6.13 -0.38
N THR A 116 -0.29 -6.71 -1.58
CA THR A 116 -0.39 -5.94 -2.82
C THR A 116 -1.43 -6.49 -3.80
N ASN A 117 -2.09 -5.58 -4.53
CA ASN A 117 -3.08 -5.89 -5.55
C ASN A 117 -2.41 -6.09 -6.92
N CYS A 118 -1.74 -7.24 -7.12
CA CYS A 118 -1.16 -7.61 -8.41
C CYS A 118 -1.03 -9.14 -8.54
N SER A 119 -0.54 -9.61 -9.70
CA SER A 119 -0.15 -11.01 -9.92
C SER A 119 1.13 -11.36 -9.15
N GLU A 120 1.38 -12.65 -8.96
CA GLU A 120 2.59 -13.16 -8.28
C GLU A 120 3.86 -12.74 -9.00
N THR A 121 3.87 -12.87 -10.32
CA THR A 121 5.02 -12.52 -11.14
C THR A 121 5.37 -11.03 -11.00
N LEU A 122 4.39 -10.15 -11.15
CA LEU A 122 4.59 -8.70 -11.08
C LEU A 122 4.89 -8.24 -9.65
N GLY A 123 4.27 -8.84 -8.65
CA GLY A 123 4.58 -8.60 -7.25
C GLY A 123 6.03 -8.90 -6.91
N ARG A 124 6.58 -10.01 -7.42
CA ARG A 124 7.99 -10.38 -7.26
C ARG A 124 8.93 -9.38 -7.96
N ILE A 125 8.61 -9.00 -9.20
CA ILE A 125 9.41 -7.99 -9.92
C ILE A 125 9.46 -6.69 -9.12
N ALA A 126 8.30 -6.17 -8.72
CA ALA A 126 8.22 -4.92 -7.96
C ALA A 126 8.93 -5.01 -6.61
N THR A 127 8.80 -6.14 -5.88
CA THR A 127 9.47 -6.34 -4.61
C THR A 127 11.00 -6.34 -4.76
N VAL A 128 11.54 -7.04 -5.75
CA VAL A 128 12.98 -7.02 -6.04
C VAL A 128 13.49 -5.61 -6.34
N ARG A 129 12.69 -4.81 -7.01
CA ARG A 129 13.04 -3.41 -7.34
C ARG A 129 13.13 -2.50 -6.11
N THR A 130 12.51 -2.84 -4.97
CA THR A 130 12.67 -2.06 -3.73
C THR A 130 14.07 -2.18 -3.13
N GLY A 131 14.84 -3.23 -3.44
CA GLY A 131 16.10 -3.57 -2.77
C GLY A 131 15.92 -4.07 -1.33
N ILE A 132 14.69 -4.29 -0.87
CA ILE A 132 14.34 -4.69 0.50
C ILE A 132 13.97 -6.18 0.53
N SER A 133 14.39 -6.88 1.56
CA SER A 133 13.95 -8.25 1.85
C SER A 133 12.73 -8.23 2.76
N PHE A 134 11.69 -8.99 2.40
CA PHE A 134 10.47 -9.14 3.18
C PHE A 134 10.30 -10.59 3.62
N ASP A 135 9.79 -10.80 4.83
CA ASP A 135 9.52 -12.12 5.41
C ASP A 135 8.30 -12.79 4.76
N THR A 136 7.36 -12.00 4.26
CA THR A 136 6.22 -12.48 3.47
C THR A 136 5.86 -11.50 2.34
N ILE A 137 5.38 -12.05 1.21
CA ILE A 137 4.84 -11.30 0.08
C ILE A 137 3.49 -11.93 -0.27
N VAL A 138 2.41 -11.20 0.03
CA VAL A 138 1.05 -11.61 -0.28
C VAL A 138 0.52 -10.76 -1.41
N THR A 139 0.38 -11.38 -2.58
CA THR A 139 -0.27 -10.77 -3.74
C THR A 139 -1.76 -11.11 -3.76
N ALA A 140 -2.56 -10.37 -4.53
CA ALA A 140 -3.97 -10.69 -4.74
C ALA A 140 -4.14 -12.09 -5.36
N GLU A 141 -3.25 -12.47 -6.28
CA GLU A 141 -3.24 -13.81 -6.88
C GLU A 141 -3.04 -14.90 -5.83
N ARG A 142 -2.02 -14.76 -4.99
CA ARG A 142 -1.71 -15.71 -3.92
C ARG A 142 -2.82 -15.82 -2.89
N ALA A 143 -3.42 -14.70 -2.51
CA ALA A 143 -4.52 -14.67 -1.57
C ALA A 143 -5.85 -15.13 -2.18
N GLY A 144 -5.97 -15.13 -3.51
CA GLY A 144 -7.22 -15.39 -4.25
C GLY A 144 -8.23 -14.24 -4.19
N PHE A 145 -7.84 -13.08 -3.66
CA PHE A 145 -8.69 -11.91 -3.46
C PHE A 145 -7.91 -10.61 -3.53
N TYR A 146 -8.54 -9.57 -4.08
CA TYR A 146 -8.04 -8.21 -4.06
C TYR A 146 -8.32 -7.52 -2.73
N LYS A 147 -7.41 -6.65 -2.25
CA LYS A 147 -7.73 -5.64 -1.24
C LYS A 147 -8.89 -4.78 -1.79
N PRO A 148 -9.86 -4.36 -0.97
CA PRO A 148 -9.87 -4.33 0.50
C PRO A 148 -10.45 -5.59 1.18
N ASP A 149 -10.58 -6.74 0.49
CA ASP A 149 -10.99 -7.98 1.14
C ASP A 149 -10.04 -8.27 2.33
N PRO A 150 -10.55 -8.72 3.48
CA PRO A 150 -9.73 -8.97 4.67
C PRO A 150 -8.73 -10.14 4.52
N ARG A 151 -8.93 -11.04 3.56
CA ARG A 151 -8.13 -12.27 3.41
C ARG A 151 -6.66 -12.02 3.09
N PRO A 152 -6.26 -11.12 2.17
CA PRO A 152 -4.86 -10.82 1.93
C PRO A 152 -4.13 -10.33 3.19
N TYR A 153 -4.78 -9.47 3.98
CA TYR A 153 -4.19 -8.96 5.22
C TYR A 153 -4.03 -10.05 6.28
N ARG A 154 -5.08 -10.90 6.46
CA ARG A 154 -5.03 -12.02 7.42
C ARG A 154 -3.94 -13.01 7.05
N LEU A 155 -3.82 -13.37 5.78
CA LEU A 155 -2.76 -14.27 5.31
C LEU A 155 -1.38 -13.74 5.67
N ALA A 156 -1.12 -12.46 5.46
CA ALA A 156 0.16 -11.85 5.80
C ALA A 156 0.41 -11.82 7.33
N LEU A 157 -0.61 -11.52 8.13
CA LEU A 157 -0.53 -11.54 9.59
C LEU A 157 -0.25 -12.94 10.13
N ASP A 158 -0.91 -13.96 9.56
CA ASP A 158 -0.73 -15.37 9.94
C ASP A 158 0.71 -15.84 9.64
N GLU A 159 1.26 -15.46 8.50
CA GLU A 159 2.63 -15.82 8.10
C GLU A 159 3.69 -15.09 8.92
N LEU A 160 3.44 -13.87 9.34
CA LEU A 160 4.32 -13.15 10.26
C LEU A 160 4.11 -13.54 11.72
N HIS A 161 3.12 -14.40 12.02
CA HIS A 161 2.76 -14.82 13.38
C HIS A 161 2.49 -13.65 14.33
N VAL A 162 1.81 -12.60 13.85
CA VAL A 162 1.52 -11.40 14.63
C VAL A 162 0.02 -11.13 14.72
N GLN A 163 -0.39 -10.50 15.83
CA GLN A 163 -1.77 -10.05 15.99
C GLN A 163 -1.96 -8.71 15.28
N PRO A 164 -3.15 -8.42 14.72
CA PRO A 164 -3.41 -7.18 13.99
C PRO A 164 -3.02 -5.91 14.78
N GLN A 165 -3.35 -5.84 16.07
CA GLN A 165 -3.05 -4.67 16.91
C GLN A 165 -1.55 -4.47 17.20
N ASP A 166 -0.73 -5.48 16.96
CA ASP A 166 0.72 -5.46 17.12
C ASP A 166 1.45 -5.18 15.78
N CYS A 167 0.71 -5.08 14.68
CA CYS A 167 1.24 -4.83 13.34
C CYS A 167 0.77 -3.48 12.82
N LEU A 168 1.65 -2.73 12.15
CA LEU A 168 1.30 -1.51 11.44
C LEU A 168 1.16 -1.81 9.95
N PHE A 169 0.10 -1.32 9.31
CA PHE A 169 -0.03 -1.35 7.86
C PHE A 169 0.33 0.01 7.26
N VAL A 170 1.28 0.03 6.33
CA VAL A 170 1.68 1.22 5.58
C VAL A 170 0.93 1.22 4.25
N ALA A 171 -0.12 2.01 4.17
CA ALA A 171 -0.96 2.16 2.98
C ALA A 171 -0.40 3.24 2.06
N GLY A 172 -0.44 3.04 0.75
CA GLY A 172 -0.19 4.10 -0.23
C GLY A 172 -1.46 4.64 -0.87
N SER A 173 -2.58 3.92 -0.70
CA SER A 173 -3.89 4.31 -1.19
C SER A 173 -4.89 4.44 -0.04
N PRO A 174 -5.77 5.47 -0.02
CA PRO A 174 -6.78 5.59 1.02
C PRO A 174 -7.86 4.49 0.97
N TYR A 175 -7.96 3.76 -0.14
CA TYR A 175 -8.86 2.61 -0.23
C TYR A 175 -8.41 1.44 0.66
N ASP A 176 -7.13 1.32 0.97
CA ASP A 176 -6.61 0.31 1.89
C ASP A 176 -7.13 0.47 3.33
N LEU A 177 -7.56 1.68 3.70
CA LEU A 177 -8.12 1.98 5.03
C LEU A 177 -9.32 1.08 5.36
N PHE A 178 -10.17 0.76 4.37
CA PHE A 178 -11.32 -0.12 4.58
C PHE A 178 -10.92 -1.56 4.91
N GLY A 179 -9.98 -2.12 4.15
CA GLY A 179 -9.53 -3.50 4.33
C GLY A 179 -8.72 -3.68 5.62
N ALA A 180 -7.84 -2.75 5.92
CA ALA A 180 -7.05 -2.75 7.15
C ALA A 180 -7.95 -2.63 8.40
N ALA A 181 -8.96 -1.76 8.37
CA ALA A 181 -9.94 -1.62 9.44
C ALA A 181 -10.77 -2.90 9.65
N ALA A 182 -11.14 -3.61 8.58
CA ALA A 182 -11.88 -4.87 8.66
C ALA A 182 -11.12 -5.98 9.40
N VAL A 183 -9.82 -5.85 9.56
CA VAL A 183 -8.96 -6.75 10.35
C VAL A 183 -8.34 -6.07 11.57
N SER A 184 -8.77 -4.85 11.92
CA SER A 184 -8.27 -4.08 13.06
C SER A 184 -6.78 -3.72 13.00
N LEU A 185 -6.22 -3.59 11.82
CA LEU A 185 -4.87 -3.10 11.60
C LEU A 185 -4.81 -1.57 11.75
N PRO A 186 -3.93 -1.01 12.59
CA PRO A 186 -3.60 0.41 12.57
C PRO A 186 -2.89 0.77 11.26
N VAL A 187 -3.22 1.92 10.69
CA VAL A 187 -2.70 2.33 9.38
C VAL A 187 -1.86 3.60 9.49
N PHE A 188 -0.65 3.54 8.92
CA PHE A 188 0.12 4.70 8.49
C PHE A 188 -0.20 4.93 7.01
N TRP A 189 -0.89 6.03 6.69
CA TRP A 189 -1.16 6.36 5.29
C TRP A 189 -0.06 7.25 4.73
N HIS A 190 0.74 6.67 3.80
CA HIS A 190 1.75 7.35 3.00
C HIS A 190 1.10 7.94 1.76
N ASP A 191 0.60 9.16 1.87
CA ASP A 191 -0.10 9.89 0.80
C ASP A 191 0.87 10.71 -0.05
N ARG A 192 1.71 10.02 -0.81
CA ARG A 192 2.77 10.64 -1.61
C ARG A 192 2.27 11.61 -2.68
N ILE A 193 1.08 11.40 -3.20
CA ILE A 193 0.55 12.14 -4.34
C ILE A 193 -0.68 12.99 -4.03
N GLY A 194 -1.10 13.08 -2.77
CA GLY A 194 -2.26 13.88 -2.35
C GLY A 194 -3.59 13.28 -2.80
N MET A 195 -3.82 11.99 -2.55
CA MET A 195 -5.09 11.33 -2.90
C MET A 195 -6.24 11.80 -2.00
N THR A 196 -7.41 11.98 -2.61
CA THR A 196 -8.62 12.30 -1.83
C THR A 196 -9.11 11.09 -1.06
N MET A 197 -9.34 11.26 0.24
CA MET A 197 -9.93 10.21 1.07
C MET A 197 -11.37 9.91 0.63
N PRO A 198 -11.72 8.65 0.36
CA PRO A 198 -13.09 8.27 -0.01
C PRO A 198 -14.08 8.53 1.12
N PRO A 199 -15.34 8.88 0.82
CA PRO A 199 -16.38 9.03 1.83
C PRO A 199 -16.53 7.76 2.68
N GLY A 200 -16.58 7.92 4.00
CA GLY A 200 -16.75 6.81 4.95
C GLY A 200 -15.47 6.01 5.23
N ALA A 201 -14.32 6.40 4.67
CA ALA A 201 -13.05 5.76 5.01
C ALA A 201 -12.73 5.93 6.51
N PRO A 202 -12.31 4.86 7.20
CA PRO A 202 -11.85 4.96 8.58
C PRO A 202 -10.62 5.88 8.66
N PRO A 203 -10.48 6.66 9.76
CA PRO A 203 -9.30 7.51 9.91
C PRO A 203 -8.04 6.65 10.06
N PRO A 204 -6.93 7.00 9.39
CA PRO A 204 -5.64 6.37 9.64
C PRO A 204 -5.11 6.78 11.02
N LEU A 205 -4.22 5.94 11.59
CA LEU A 205 -3.45 6.29 12.78
C LEU A 205 -2.53 7.49 12.53
N MET A 206 -1.90 7.52 11.35
CA MET A 206 -1.01 8.59 10.89
C MET A 206 -1.23 8.83 9.39
N HIS A 207 -1.06 10.09 8.96
CA HIS A 207 -1.18 10.51 7.57
C HIS A 207 -0.03 11.45 7.23
N HIS A 208 0.83 11.05 6.31
CA HIS A 208 2.03 11.81 5.90
C HIS A 208 2.29 11.63 4.40
N ASP A 209 2.96 12.60 3.81
CA ASP A 209 3.44 12.59 2.41
C ASP A 209 4.83 11.94 2.26
N SER A 210 5.41 11.44 3.35
CA SER A 210 6.72 10.79 3.40
C SER A 210 6.71 9.61 4.38
N LEU A 211 7.57 8.61 4.12
CA LEU A 211 7.81 7.49 5.02
C LEU A 211 8.69 7.84 6.22
N ARG A 212 9.38 8.99 6.23
CA ARG A 212 10.34 9.31 7.29
C ARG A 212 9.80 9.24 8.71
N PRO A 213 8.56 9.71 9.00
CA PRO A 213 8.00 9.58 10.35
C PRO A 213 7.79 8.12 10.80
N LEU A 214 7.81 7.15 9.87
CA LEU A 214 7.73 5.73 10.22
C LEU A 214 8.90 5.28 11.11
N ARG A 215 10.08 5.85 10.93
CA ARG A 215 11.27 5.55 11.75
C ARG A 215 11.03 5.76 13.23
N ASP A 216 10.32 6.83 13.59
CA ASP A 216 10.08 7.21 14.98
C ASP A 216 9.19 6.21 15.73
N LEU A 217 8.51 5.31 15.01
CA LEU A 217 7.68 4.25 15.58
C LEU A 217 8.48 2.99 15.92
N PHE A 218 9.60 2.76 15.23
CA PHE A 218 10.37 1.52 15.32
C PHE A 218 11.79 1.71 15.86
N LEU A 219 12.41 2.83 15.52
CA LEU A 219 13.81 3.12 15.88
C LEU A 219 13.86 4.20 16.98
N ASP A 220 14.72 3.99 17.97
CA ASP A 220 14.96 4.94 19.08
C ASP A 220 15.84 6.10 18.60
#